data_05dafb82b50196b3cc55f1b498443b11
#
_entry.id   05dafb82b50196b3cc55f1b498443b11
#
_cell.length_a   1.000
_cell.length_b   1.000
_cell.length_c   1.000
_cell.angle_alpha   90.00
_cell.angle_beta   90.00
_cell.angle_gamma   90.00
#
_symmetry.space_group_name_H-M   'P 1'
#
loop_
_entity.id
_entity.type
_entity.pdbx_description
1 polymer ?
#
loop_
_entity_poly.entity_id
_entity_poly.type
_entity_poly.pdbx_seq_one_letter_code
_entity_poly.pdbx_strand_id
1 'polypeptide(L)'
;MRLKSIKNIEKITNTMKIVASTRLGKAQRAMDASRLFQKADGDFFTTAEAALPKESEKTLIIAVTSDKGLCGSIHSQIAKATRAKLAENPNADIVTVGDKIKAQLNRTHASQIILSFNGVCKEAPTFVDAALIADEISKLGEYTKVEVLY
;
A
#
# COMPACT_ATOMS: atom_id res chain seq x y z
N MET A 1 -40.10 13.94 9.92
CA MET A 1 -38.65 14.22 9.88
C MET A 1 -37.81 13.03 9.42
N ARG A 2 -37.94 11.82 9.98
CA ARG A 2 -37.11 10.63 9.64
C ARG A 2 -37.08 10.28 8.16
N LEU A 3 -38.24 10.29 7.47
CA LEU A 3 -38.32 9.94 6.04
C LEU A 3 -37.49 10.90 5.17
N LYS A 4 -37.50 12.19 5.48
CA LYS A 4 -36.72 13.20 4.73
C LYS A 4 -35.21 12.97 4.91
N SER A 5 -34.77 12.63 6.12
CA SER A 5 -33.37 12.31 6.41
C SER A 5 -32.93 11.06 5.65
N ILE A 6 -33.74 9.99 5.64
CA ILE A 6 -33.43 8.74 4.93
C ILE A 6 -33.33 9.02 3.41
N LYS A 7 -34.25 9.76 2.81
CA LYS A 7 -34.18 10.15 1.38
C LYS A 7 -32.94 10.99 1.06
N ASN A 8 -32.52 11.86 1.96
CA ASN A 8 -31.28 12.62 1.76
C ASN A 8 -30.05 11.71 1.79
N ILE A 9 -29.98 10.76 2.74
CA ILE A 9 -28.88 9.78 2.83
C ILE A 9 -28.84 8.91 1.57
N GLU A 10 -29.99 8.43 1.10
CA GLU A 10 -30.10 7.66 -0.14
C GLU A 10 -29.53 8.46 -1.34
N LYS A 11 -29.94 9.71 -1.50
CA LYS A 11 -29.46 10.58 -2.58
C LYS A 11 -27.92 10.79 -2.51
N ILE A 12 -27.40 11.07 -1.32
CA ILE A 12 -25.94 11.23 -1.10
C ILE A 12 -25.22 9.95 -1.45
N THR A 13 -25.67 8.80 -0.94
CA THR A 13 -25.04 7.50 -1.19
C THR A 13 -25.05 7.11 -2.66
N ASN A 14 -26.16 7.39 -3.36
CA ASN A 14 -26.26 7.14 -4.80
C ASN A 14 -25.31 8.02 -5.61
N THR A 15 -25.19 9.29 -5.24
CA THR A 15 -24.23 10.21 -5.85
C THR A 15 -22.79 9.73 -5.62
N MET A 16 -22.45 9.31 -4.40
CA MET A 16 -21.14 8.75 -4.08
C MET A 16 -20.85 7.49 -4.91
N LYS A 17 -21.84 6.59 -5.06
CA LYS A 17 -21.72 5.40 -5.91
C LYS A 17 -21.39 5.75 -7.36
N ILE A 18 -22.08 6.74 -7.95
CA ILE A 18 -21.87 7.16 -9.35
C ILE A 18 -20.45 7.73 -9.51
N VAL A 19 -20.01 8.61 -8.61
CA VAL A 19 -18.65 9.19 -8.64
C VAL A 19 -17.59 8.12 -8.48
N ALA A 20 -17.78 7.18 -7.54
CA ALA A 20 -16.83 6.08 -7.33
C ALA A 20 -16.75 5.16 -8.55
N SER A 21 -17.88 4.81 -9.18
CA SER A 21 -17.93 3.96 -10.37
C SER A 21 -17.20 4.59 -11.56
N THR A 22 -17.33 5.91 -11.75
CA THR A 22 -16.63 6.62 -12.83
C THR A 22 -15.10 6.59 -12.63
N ARG A 23 -14.64 6.77 -11.38
CA ARG A 23 -13.21 6.72 -11.05
C ARG A 23 -12.65 5.30 -11.12
N LEU A 24 -13.44 4.31 -10.73
CA LEU A 24 -13.04 2.90 -10.74
C LEU A 24 -12.62 2.43 -12.13
N GLY A 25 -13.38 2.74 -13.17
CA GLY A 25 -13.05 2.34 -14.54
C GLY A 25 -11.71 2.90 -15.05
N LYS A 26 -11.33 4.11 -14.60
CA LYS A 26 -10.03 4.71 -14.93
C LYS A 26 -8.90 4.02 -14.15
N ALA A 27 -9.10 3.79 -12.86
CA ALA A 27 -8.12 3.12 -12.01
C ALA A 27 -7.88 1.67 -12.45
N GLN A 28 -8.94 0.95 -12.82
CA GLN A 28 -8.84 -0.42 -13.32
C GLN A 28 -7.95 -0.51 -14.57
N ARG A 29 -8.18 0.37 -15.55
CA ARG A 29 -7.34 0.41 -16.76
C ARG A 29 -5.87 0.71 -16.46
N ALA A 30 -5.60 1.63 -15.54
CA ALA A 30 -4.24 1.93 -15.10
C ALA A 30 -3.59 0.72 -14.39
N MET A 31 -4.34 0.03 -13.54
CA MET A 31 -3.88 -1.18 -12.86
C MET A 31 -3.57 -2.32 -13.86
N ASP A 32 -4.42 -2.53 -14.86
CA ASP A 32 -4.20 -3.56 -15.87
C ASP A 32 -2.94 -3.29 -16.70
N ALA A 33 -2.70 -2.02 -17.07
CA ALA A 33 -1.46 -1.61 -17.71
C ALA A 33 -0.22 -1.84 -16.82
N SER A 34 -0.31 -1.52 -15.53
CA SER A 34 0.76 -1.75 -14.55
C SER A 34 1.06 -3.24 -14.34
N ARG A 35 0.05 -4.10 -14.38
CA ARG A 35 0.24 -5.56 -14.28
C ARG A 35 1.04 -6.15 -15.43
N LEU A 36 0.89 -5.61 -16.65
CA LEU A 36 1.69 -6.03 -17.79
C LEU A 36 3.18 -5.69 -17.58
N PHE A 37 3.46 -4.52 -17.02
CA PHE A 37 4.81 -4.12 -16.68
C PHE A 37 5.41 -5.03 -15.59
N GLN A 38 4.69 -5.30 -14.52
CA GLN A 38 5.12 -6.20 -13.45
C GLN A 38 5.40 -7.62 -13.95
N LYS A 39 4.63 -8.10 -14.92
CA LYS A 39 4.89 -9.42 -15.54
C LYS A 39 6.21 -9.45 -16.26
N ALA A 40 6.54 -8.39 -17.02
CA ALA A 40 7.82 -8.28 -17.72
C ALA A 40 9.01 -8.28 -16.75
N ASP A 41 8.89 -7.61 -15.58
CA ASP A 41 9.91 -7.67 -14.53
C ASP A 41 10.08 -9.09 -13.98
N GLY A 42 9.00 -9.81 -13.72
CA GLY A 42 9.04 -11.20 -13.27
C GLY A 42 9.74 -12.13 -14.28
N ASP A 43 9.42 -11.97 -15.56
CA ASP A 43 10.04 -12.72 -16.66
C ASP A 43 11.55 -12.40 -16.77
N PHE A 44 11.94 -11.13 -16.55
CA PHE A 44 13.35 -10.73 -16.54
C PHE A 44 14.13 -11.41 -15.40
N PHE A 45 13.64 -11.38 -14.16
CA PHE A 45 14.29 -12.03 -13.03
C PHE A 45 14.36 -13.55 -13.19
N THR A 46 13.34 -14.16 -13.79
CA THR A 46 13.34 -15.60 -14.08
C THR A 46 14.39 -15.94 -15.14
N THR A 47 14.48 -15.14 -16.19
CA THR A 47 15.46 -15.34 -17.28
C THR A 47 16.89 -15.07 -16.81
N ALA A 48 17.08 -14.11 -15.91
CA ALA A 48 18.37 -13.79 -15.31
C ALA A 48 18.82 -14.81 -14.24
N GLU A 49 17.99 -15.84 -13.93
CA GLU A 49 18.23 -16.82 -12.86
C GLU A 49 18.53 -16.16 -11.50
N ALA A 50 17.99 -14.95 -11.30
CA ALA A 50 18.19 -14.20 -10.07
C ALA A 50 17.43 -14.86 -8.91
N ALA A 51 18.17 -15.40 -7.94
CA ALA A 51 17.60 -15.97 -6.73
C ALA A 51 17.58 -14.93 -5.61
N LEU A 52 16.47 -14.87 -4.88
CA LEU A 52 16.42 -14.10 -3.64
C LEU A 52 17.38 -14.73 -2.60
N PRO A 53 18.09 -13.92 -1.82
CA PRO A 53 18.95 -14.43 -0.75
C PRO A 53 18.12 -15.28 0.21
N LYS A 54 18.64 -16.47 0.57
CA LYS A 54 17.94 -17.42 1.45
C LYS A 54 17.85 -16.95 2.89
N GLU A 55 18.84 -16.19 3.32
CA GLU A 55 18.89 -15.58 4.65
C GLU A 55 19.01 -14.07 4.50
N SER A 56 18.18 -13.32 5.20
CA SER A 56 18.24 -11.86 5.20
C SER A 56 18.57 -11.39 6.61
N GLU A 57 19.75 -10.79 6.77
CA GLU A 57 20.16 -10.19 8.05
C GLU A 57 19.32 -8.97 8.41
N LYS A 58 18.89 -8.21 7.41
CA LYS A 58 18.09 -7.01 7.60
C LYS A 58 16.94 -6.92 6.57
N THR A 59 15.72 -7.07 7.06
CA THR A 59 14.50 -7.03 6.24
C THR A 59 13.77 -5.70 6.40
N LEU A 60 13.32 -5.12 5.29
CA LEU A 60 12.40 -3.98 5.27
C LEU A 60 11.04 -4.41 4.74
N ILE A 61 9.98 -4.07 5.46
CA ILE A 61 8.60 -4.27 5.02
C ILE A 61 7.98 -2.93 4.66
N ILE A 62 7.57 -2.76 3.42
CA ILE A 62 6.88 -1.57 2.94
C ILE A 62 5.39 -1.89 2.84
N ALA A 63 4.58 -1.35 3.75
CA ALA A 63 3.14 -1.56 3.78
C ALA A 63 2.43 -0.38 3.10
N VAL A 64 1.77 -0.65 1.97
CA VAL A 64 1.12 0.36 1.13
C VAL A 64 -0.38 0.29 1.25
N THR A 65 -1.01 1.41 1.63
CA THR A 65 -2.46 1.57 1.61
C THR A 65 -2.84 2.99 1.19
N SER A 66 -4.08 3.39 1.36
CA SER A 66 -4.52 4.77 1.09
C SER A 66 -4.66 5.59 2.36
N ASP A 67 -4.69 6.91 2.20
CA ASP A 67 -5.04 7.85 3.28
C ASP A 67 -6.55 7.89 3.54
N LYS A 68 -7.35 7.48 2.56
CA LYS A 68 -8.81 7.56 2.60
C LYS A 68 -9.43 6.32 3.23
N GLY A 69 -10.55 6.51 3.93
CA GLY A 69 -11.40 5.43 4.41
C GLY A 69 -12.44 4.99 3.36
N LEU A 70 -13.37 4.15 3.80
CA LEU A 70 -14.46 3.60 2.97
C LEU A 70 -13.96 2.75 1.78
N CYS A 71 -12.83 2.08 1.97
CA CYS A 71 -12.18 1.23 0.96
C CYS A 71 -12.34 -0.28 1.28
N GLY A 72 -13.40 -0.66 1.97
CA GLY A 72 -13.61 -2.05 2.40
C GLY A 72 -12.57 -2.50 3.44
N SER A 73 -12.11 -3.74 3.35
CA SER A 73 -11.21 -4.37 4.32
C SER A 73 -9.72 -4.26 3.98
N ILE A 74 -9.34 -3.54 2.91
CA ILE A 74 -7.95 -3.52 2.42
C ILE A 74 -6.96 -3.12 3.52
N HIS A 75 -7.24 -2.06 4.28
CA HIS A 75 -6.34 -1.58 5.33
C HIS A 75 -6.12 -2.62 6.43
N SER A 76 -7.19 -3.30 6.86
CA SER A 76 -7.11 -4.33 7.89
C SER A 76 -6.44 -5.61 7.39
N GLN A 77 -6.62 -5.96 6.12
CA GLN A 77 -5.97 -7.11 5.51
C GLN A 77 -4.46 -6.87 5.35
N ILE A 78 -4.03 -5.71 4.85
CA ILE A 78 -2.61 -5.36 4.76
C ILE A 78 -1.99 -5.29 6.16
N ALA A 79 -2.65 -4.71 7.15
CA ALA A 79 -2.15 -4.70 8.52
C ALA A 79 -2.00 -6.11 9.10
N LYS A 80 -2.93 -7.02 8.81
CA LYS A 80 -2.84 -8.42 9.23
C LYS A 80 -1.67 -9.13 8.54
N ALA A 81 -1.51 -8.95 7.23
CA ALA A 81 -0.39 -9.51 6.47
C ALA A 81 0.96 -8.99 6.98
N THR A 82 1.06 -7.67 7.24
CA THR A 82 2.26 -7.05 7.81
C THR A 82 2.62 -7.66 9.17
N ARG A 83 1.64 -7.83 10.06
CA ARG A 83 1.88 -8.46 11.37
C ARG A 83 2.30 -9.91 11.25
N ALA A 84 1.77 -10.66 10.30
CA ALA A 84 2.20 -12.04 10.04
C ALA A 84 3.67 -12.08 9.59
N LYS A 85 4.07 -11.17 8.69
CA LYS A 85 5.47 -11.05 8.26
C LYS A 85 6.42 -10.62 9.40
N LEU A 86 5.96 -9.75 10.28
CA LEU A 86 6.73 -9.37 11.47
C LEU A 86 6.87 -10.52 12.47
N ALA A 87 5.90 -11.41 12.56
CA ALA A 87 6.02 -12.61 13.39
C ALA A 87 7.07 -13.59 12.83
N GLU A 88 7.23 -13.64 11.51
CA GLU A 88 8.29 -14.41 10.83
C GLU A 88 9.67 -13.72 11.00
N ASN A 89 9.72 -12.39 11.00
CA ASN A 89 10.92 -11.56 11.06
C ASN A 89 10.76 -10.45 12.13
N PRO A 90 10.94 -10.76 13.43
CA PRO A 90 10.68 -9.80 14.51
C PRO A 90 11.56 -8.55 14.50
N ASN A 91 12.70 -8.60 13.84
CA ASN A 91 13.67 -7.50 13.74
C ASN A 91 13.49 -6.68 12.44
N ALA A 92 12.44 -6.92 11.66
CA ALA A 92 12.21 -6.18 10.43
C ALA A 92 11.79 -4.74 10.73
N ASP A 93 12.30 -3.80 9.93
CA ASP A 93 11.88 -2.42 9.91
C ASP A 93 10.63 -2.25 9.05
N ILE A 94 9.79 -1.27 9.36
CA ILE A 94 8.56 -0.98 8.64
C ILE A 94 8.59 0.43 8.07
N VAL A 95 8.28 0.52 6.79
CA VAL A 95 7.89 1.78 6.13
C VAL A 95 6.40 1.72 5.81
N THR A 96 5.67 2.76 6.15
CA THR A 96 4.24 2.85 5.84
C THR A 96 3.97 3.88 4.78
N VAL A 97 3.17 3.54 3.78
CA VAL A 97 2.62 4.44 2.78
C VAL A 97 1.11 4.51 2.94
N GLY A 98 0.62 5.65 3.40
CA GLY A 98 -0.78 5.90 3.72
C GLY A 98 -1.09 5.96 5.22
N ASP A 99 -1.94 6.92 5.61
CA ASP A 99 -2.29 7.16 7.00
C ASP A 99 -3.04 5.99 7.66
N LYS A 100 -3.82 5.24 6.88
CA LYS A 100 -4.67 4.19 7.42
C LYS A 100 -3.87 2.99 7.92
N ILE A 101 -2.82 2.59 7.20
CA ILE A 101 -1.94 1.51 7.65
C ILE A 101 -1.09 1.94 8.81
N LYS A 102 -0.55 3.16 8.78
CA LYS A 102 0.20 3.75 9.89
C LYS A 102 -0.62 3.69 11.19
N ALA A 103 -1.86 4.17 11.16
CA ALA A 103 -2.73 4.18 12.34
C ALA A 103 -3.00 2.78 12.92
N GLN A 104 -3.08 1.76 12.06
CA GLN A 104 -3.31 0.38 12.50
C GLN A 104 -2.05 -0.31 13.06
N LEU A 105 -0.90 -0.05 12.47
CA LEU A 105 0.37 -0.64 12.91
C LEU A 105 0.97 0.09 14.12
N ASN A 106 0.76 1.40 14.22
CA ASN A 106 1.27 2.20 15.33
C ASN A 106 0.79 1.74 16.72
N ARG A 107 -0.35 1.04 16.77
CA ARG A 107 -0.89 0.51 18.05
C ARG A 107 -0.07 -0.62 18.64
N THR A 108 0.64 -1.39 17.81
CA THR A 108 1.32 -2.62 18.22
C THR A 108 2.80 -2.67 17.84
N HIS A 109 3.22 -1.92 16.83
CA HIS A 109 4.57 -1.99 16.25
C HIS A 109 5.16 -0.59 15.99
N ALA A 110 4.85 0.37 16.86
CA ALA A 110 5.30 1.76 16.72
C ALA A 110 6.83 1.89 16.64
N SER A 111 7.55 1.09 17.41
CA SER A 111 9.02 1.11 17.45
C SER A 111 9.70 0.58 16.18
N GLN A 112 8.99 -0.21 15.38
CA GLN A 112 9.50 -0.76 14.13
C GLN A 112 9.18 0.13 12.92
N ILE A 113 8.25 1.10 13.07
CA ILE A 113 7.92 2.06 12.01
C ILE A 113 8.99 3.14 11.98
N ILE A 114 9.92 3.02 11.03
CA ILE A 114 11.04 3.95 10.89
C ILE A 114 10.73 5.14 9.98
N LEU A 115 9.80 4.98 9.03
CA LEU A 115 9.41 6.01 8.09
C LEU A 115 7.94 5.88 7.71
N SER A 116 7.28 7.02 7.44
CA SER A 116 5.87 7.05 7.07
C SER A 116 5.61 8.11 6.01
N PHE A 117 4.96 7.71 4.92
CA PHE A 117 4.53 8.60 3.86
C PHE A 117 3.02 8.75 3.88
N ASN A 118 2.53 9.96 3.67
CA ASN A 118 1.11 10.27 3.50
C ASN A 118 0.90 11.25 2.36
N GLY A 119 -0.34 11.33 1.88
CA GLY A 119 -0.70 12.27 0.82
C GLY A 119 -0.17 11.91 -0.57
N VAL A 120 0.53 10.79 -0.72
CA VAL A 120 1.18 10.39 -1.97
C VAL A 120 0.17 10.05 -3.07
N CYS A 121 -0.95 9.44 -2.72
CA CYS A 121 -1.98 9.00 -3.67
C CYS A 121 -3.24 9.87 -3.62
N LYS A 122 -3.11 11.18 -3.42
CA LYS A 122 -4.26 12.11 -3.52
C LYS A 122 -4.82 12.16 -4.93
N GLU A 123 -3.93 12.09 -5.91
CA GLU A 123 -4.23 11.94 -7.33
C GLU A 123 -3.73 10.58 -7.84
N ALA A 124 -3.77 10.35 -9.14
CA ALA A 124 -3.20 9.13 -9.73
C ALA A 124 -1.68 9.11 -9.49
N PRO A 125 -1.13 8.06 -8.86
CA PRO A 125 0.29 7.99 -8.56
C PRO A 125 1.12 7.99 -9.84
N THR A 126 2.25 8.67 -9.80
CA THR A 126 3.21 8.73 -10.90
C THR A 126 4.48 7.96 -10.54
N PHE A 127 5.31 7.69 -11.56
CA PHE A 127 6.63 7.12 -11.34
C PHE A 127 7.52 8.02 -10.47
N VAL A 128 7.36 9.34 -10.61
CA VAL A 128 8.10 10.32 -9.80
C VAL A 128 7.78 10.19 -8.32
N ASP A 129 6.49 9.98 -7.97
CA ASP A 129 6.09 9.77 -6.58
C ASP A 129 6.74 8.51 -6.00
N ALA A 130 6.78 7.43 -6.78
CA ALA A 130 7.43 6.20 -6.37
C ALA A 130 8.96 6.36 -6.24
N ALA A 131 9.60 7.09 -7.15
CA ALA A 131 11.02 7.37 -7.10
C ALA A 131 11.42 8.19 -5.87
N LEU A 132 10.63 9.22 -5.52
CA LEU A 132 10.85 10.01 -4.31
C LEU A 132 10.75 9.16 -3.04
N ILE A 133 9.79 8.24 -2.97
CA ILE A 133 9.69 7.31 -1.85
C ILE A 133 10.91 6.38 -1.81
N ALA A 134 11.33 5.85 -2.95
CA ALA A 134 12.49 4.97 -3.03
C ALA A 134 13.78 5.68 -2.61
N ASP A 135 13.97 6.94 -3.02
CA ASP A 135 15.11 7.76 -2.62
C ASP A 135 15.18 7.96 -1.10
N GLU A 136 14.05 8.26 -0.46
CA GLU A 136 14.02 8.40 1.00
C GLU A 136 14.28 7.08 1.71
N ILE A 137 13.77 5.97 1.19
CA ILE A 137 14.03 4.64 1.74
C ILE A 137 15.50 4.27 1.58
N SER A 138 16.14 4.59 0.46
CA SER A 138 17.56 4.31 0.20
C SER A 138 18.50 5.03 1.19
N LYS A 139 18.08 6.16 1.75
CA LYS A 139 18.83 6.89 2.78
C LYS A 139 18.81 6.22 4.17
N LEU A 140 17.89 5.29 4.40
CA LEU A 140 17.77 4.59 5.69
C LEU A 140 18.85 3.53 5.92
N GLY A 141 19.59 3.16 4.88
CA GLY A 141 20.67 2.17 4.91
C GLY A 141 20.41 0.98 3.98
N GLU A 142 21.30 0.00 4.09
CA GLU A 142 21.23 -1.20 3.25
C GLU A 142 20.33 -2.25 3.89
N TYR A 143 19.42 -2.79 3.08
CA TYR A 143 18.56 -3.91 3.43
C TYR A 143 18.87 -5.07 2.49
N THR A 144 19.01 -6.27 3.06
CA THR A 144 19.24 -7.49 2.29
C THR A 144 17.96 -7.98 1.62
N LYS A 145 16.80 -7.63 2.20
CA LYS A 145 15.49 -8.00 1.66
C LYS A 145 14.49 -6.86 1.83
N VAL A 146 13.75 -6.55 0.78
CA VAL A 146 12.64 -5.60 0.81
C VAL A 146 11.35 -6.31 0.38
N GLU A 147 10.34 -6.33 1.24
CA GLU A 147 9.02 -6.87 0.93
C GLU A 147 7.99 -5.75 0.82
N VAL A 148 7.29 -5.68 -0.31
CA VAL A 148 6.21 -4.71 -0.52
C VAL A 148 4.86 -5.40 -0.40
N LEU A 149 4.02 -4.92 0.54
CA LEU A 149 2.67 -5.42 0.79
C LEU A 149 1.64 -4.37 0.34
N TYR A 150 0.76 -4.74 -0.61
CA TYR A 150 -0.23 -3.84 -1.21
C TYR A 150 -1.52 -4.56 -1.61
#